data_f82361a8b327cf19a584cfd6ec78aacc
#
_entry.id   f82361a8b327cf19a584cfd6ec78aacc
#
_cell.length_a   1.000
_cell.length_b   1.000
_cell.length_c   1.000
_cell.angle_alpha   90.00
_cell.angle_beta   90.00
_cell.angle_gamma   90.00
#
_symmetry.space_group_name_H-M   'P 1'
#
loop_
_entity.id
_entity.type
_entity.pdbx_description
1 polymer ?
#
loop_
_entity_poly.entity_id
_entity_poly.type
_entity_poly.pdbx_seq_one_letter_code
_entity_poly.pdbx_strand_id
1 'polypeptide(L)'
;MTPCELHGQHVVLIAVAPGDVPELRRILHTPQVHQRWGDEDATPQWPFDDASATRYTVFVDGAVRGLIQYTEETEPEYRHATLDIFLDPAVHGRHIGRDALYTLARHLLTERGHHRLTIDPAADNEAAIGCYRAVGFRTVGILREYEHDIDGPGWHDGLLMDLLAHELVQPT
;
A
#
# COMPACT_ATOMS: atom_id res chain seq x y z
N MET A 1 -19.77 -15.90 -2.33
CA MET A 1 -18.54 -15.69 -3.11
C MET A 1 -17.37 -15.79 -2.15
N THR A 2 -16.43 -16.67 -2.40
CA THR A 2 -15.20 -16.71 -1.64
C THR A 2 -14.47 -15.37 -1.87
N PRO A 3 -13.97 -14.70 -0.83
CA PRO A 3 -13.17 -13.49 -1.03
C PRO A 3 -12.06 -13.80 -2.05
N CYS A 4 -11.82 -12.88 -2.97
CA CYS A 4 -10.71 -13.05 -3.92
C CYS A 4 -9.41 -13.02 -3.12
N GLU A 5 -8.76 -14.16 -3.02
CA GLU A 5 -7.44 -14.28 -2.40
C GLU A 5 -6.38 -14.07 -3.48
N LEU A 6 -5.43 -13.18 -3.22
CA LEU A 6 -4.29 -12.97 -4.09
C LEU A 6 -3.06 -13.60 -3.45
N HIS A 7 -2.42 -14.49 -4.17
CA HIS A 7 -1.27 -15.24 -3.68
C HIS A 7 0.04 -14.71 -4.24
N GLY A 8 0.92 -14.27 -3.36
CA GLY A 8 2.32 -13.96 -3.64
C GLY A 8 3.23 -15.15 -3.36
N GLN A 9 4.52 -14.89 -3.30
CA GLN A 9 5.51 -15.91 -2.95
C GLN A 9 5.48 -16.23 -1.44
N HIS A 10 5.30 -15.23 -0.61
CA HIS A 10 5.31 -15.33 0.85
C HIS A 10 4.04 -14.76 1.49
N VAL A 11 3.27 -13.98 0.72
CA VAL A 11 2.07 -13.32 1.22
C VAL A 11 0.79 -13.92 0.65
N VAL A 12 -0.28 -13.81 1.42
CA VAL A 12 -1.65 -13.97 0.93
C VAL A 12 -2.38 -12.67 1.25
N LEU A 13 -3.01 -12.07 0.24
CA LEU A 13 -3.82 -10.86 0.39
C LEU A 13 -5.29 -11.27 0.39
N ILE A 14 -5.99 -10.98 1.47
CA ILE A 14 -7.41 -11.30 1.64
C ILE A 14 -8.15 -10.01 2.00
N ALA A 15 -9.34 -9.80 1.45
CA ALA A 15 -10.17 -8.65 1.81
C ALA A 15 -10.28 -8.51 3.33
N VAL A 16 -10.08 -7.31 3.86
CA VAL A 16 -10.08 -7.08 5.32
C VAL A 16 -11.38 -7.57 5.93
N ALA A 17 -11.26 -8.39 6.96
CA ALA A 17 -12.39 -8.88 7.76
C ALA A 17 -12.40 -8.20 9.15
N PRO A 18 -13.57 -8.11 9.79
CA PRO A 18 -13.65 -7.52 11.14
C PRO A 18 -12.71 -8.16 12.16
N GLY A 19 -12.41 -9.45 12.03
CA GLY A 19 -11.48 -10.16 12.91
C GLY A 19 -10.02 -9.73 12.77
N ASP A 20 -9.64 -9.10 11.65
CA ASP A 20 -8.27 -8.64 11.41
C ASP A 20 -7.99 -7.29 12.09
N VAL A 21 -9.04 -6.51 12.34
CA VAL A 21 -8.95 -5.11 12.76
C VAL A 21 -8.13 -4.89 14.05
N PRO A 22 -8.28 -5.69 15.11
CA PRO A 22 -7.47 -5.49 16.32
C PRO A 22 -5.97 -5.54 16.05
N GLU A 23 -5.54 -6.49 15.24
CA GLU A 23 -4.12 -6.65 14.91
C GLU A 23 -3.64 -5.58 13.93
N LEU A 24 -4.45 -5.18 12.96
CA LEU A 24 -4.15 -4.06 12.06
C LEU A 24 -3.99 -2.74 12.84
N ARG A 25 -4.85 -2.48 13.83
CA ARG A 25 -4.72 -1.31 14.72
C ARG A 25 -3.44 -1.38 15.55
N ARG A 26 -3.10 -2.54 16.10
CA ARG A 26 -1.84 -2.73 16.83
C ARG A 26 -0.64 -2.36 15.94
N ILE A 27 -0.61 -2.85 14.71
CA ILE A 27 0.48 -2.57 13.77
C ILE A 27 0.54 -1.07 13.43
N LEU A 28 -0.61 -0.46 13.14
CA LEU A 28 -0.71 0.96 12.81
C LEU A 28 -0.15 1.86 13.94
N HIS A 29 -0.32 1.44 15.19
CA HIS A 29 0.16 2.18 16.36
C HIS A 29 1.62 1.87 16.74
N THR A 30 2.33 1.02 16.02
CA THR A 30 3.78 0.91 16.21
C THR A 30 4.48 2.20 15.80
N PRO A 31 5.55 2.63 16.49
CA PRO A 31 6.19 3.92 16.18
C PRO A 31 6.61 4.07 14.71
N GLN A 32 7.13 3.01 14.12
CA GLN A 32 7.62 3.00 12.73
C GLN A 32 6.50 3.20 11.72
N VAL A 33 5.31 2.64 11.97
CA VAL A 33 4.15 2.80 11.09
C VAL A 33 3.44 4.11 11.39
N HIS A 34 3.19 4.42 12.67
CA HIS A 34 2.51 5.64 13.09
C HIS A 34 3.18 6.91 12.55
N GLN A 35 4.51 6.98 12.55
CA GLN A 35 5.23 8.14 12.03
C GLN A 35 4.99 8.41 10.53
N ARG A 36 4.45 7.43 9.79
CA ARG A 36 4.14 7.55 8.36
C ARG A 36 2.64 7.62 8.08
N TRP A 37 1.82 6.97 8.89
CA TRP A 37 0.38 6.85 8.68
C TRP A 37 -0.47 7.68 9.65
N GLY A 38 0.07 8.09 10.80
CA GLY A 38 -0.66 8.85 11.81
C GLY A 38 -1.84 8.08 12.37
N ASP A 39 -2.89 8.84 12.72
CA ASP A 39 -4.13 8.32 13.30
C ASP A 39 -5.16 7.94 12.21
N GLU A 40 -4.74 7.15 11.25
CA GLU A 40 -5.60 6.68 10.13
C GLU A 40 -6.86 5.98 10.64
N ASP A 41 -6.76 5.32 11.79
CA ASP A 41 -7.85 4.60 12.45
C ASP A 41 -8.63 5.46 13.47
N ALA A 42 -8.61 6.78 13.32
CA ALA A 42 -9.30 7.70 14.24
C ALA A 42 -10.82 7.47 14.30
N THR A 43 -11.41 6.91 13.25
CA THR A 43 -12.83 6.55 13.24
C THR A 43 -13.04 5.13 13.76
N PRO A 44 -14.10 4.88 14.55
CA PRO A 44 -14.42 3.51 15.00
C PRO A 44 -14.72 2.55 13.85
N GLN A 45 -15.16 3.06 12.71
CA GLN A 45 -15.53 2.28 11.54
C GLN A 45 -14.35 1.89 10.66
N TRP A 46 -13.16 2.46 10.92
CA TRP A 46 -11.97 2.08 10.16
C TRP A 46 -11.71 0.57 10.26
N PRO A 47 -11.36 -0.09 9.19
CA PRO A 47 -11.05 0.37 7.82
C PRO A 47 -12.23 0.25 6.83
N PHE A 48 -13.46 0.28 7.30
CA PHE A 48 -14.67 0.12 6.49
C PHE A 48 -15.41 1.45 6.22
N ASP A 49 -14.83 2.56 6.59
CA ASP A 49 -15.41 3.90 6.56
C ASP A 49 -15.29 4.60 5.20
N ASP A 50 -14.49 4.07 4.30
CA ASP A 50 -14.29 4.61 2.96
C ASP A 50 -14.52 3.53 1.90
N ALA A 51 -15.63 3.63 1.20
CA ALA A 51 -16.02 2.70 0.14
C ALA A 51 -15.21 2.89 -1.15
N SER A 52 -14.46 3.98 -1.30
CA SER A 52 -13.62 4.22 -2.48
C SER A 52 -12.34 3.39 -2.47
N ALA A 53 -11.90 2.95 -1.31
CA ALA A 53 -10.69 2.15 -1.14
C ALA A 53 -11.01 0.66 -1.07
N THR A 54 -10.29 -0.14 -1.83
CA THR A 54 -10.28 -1.60 -1.69
C THR A 54 -9.09 -2.00 -0.83
N ARG A 55 -9.36 -2.69 0.27
CA ARG A 55 -8.36 -3.01 1.30
C ARG A 55 -8.19 -4.50 1.48
N TYR A 56 -6.94 -4.93 1.54
CA TYR A 56 -6.54 -6.31 1.82
C TYR A 56 -5.70 -6.36 3.09
N THR A 57 -5.97 -7.36 3.92
CA THR A 57 -5.05 -7.78 4.97
C THR A 57 -3.90 -8.54 4.34
N VAL A 58 -2.68 -8.20 4.71
CA VAL A 58 -1.47 -8.94 4.32
C VAL A 58 -1.21 -10.03 5.35
N PHE A 59 -1.35 -11.28 4.93
CA PHE A 59 -1.02 -12.44 5.75
C PHE A 59 0.36 -12.99 5.36
N VAL A 60 1.15 -13.35 6.37
CA VAL A 60 2.41 -14.08 6.22
C VAL A 60 2.38 -15.25 7.22
N ASP A 61 2.56 -16.47 6.74
CA ASP A 61 2.48 -17.69 7.55
C ASP A 61 1.19 -17.76 8.40
N GLY A 62 0.07 -17.32 7.84
CA GLY A 62 -1.23 -17.31 8.50
C GLY A 62 -1.45 -16.22 9.55
N ALA A 63 -0.50 -15.32 9.75
CA ALA A 63 -0.60 -14.20 10.70
C ALA A 63 -0.83 -12.88 9.97
N VAL A 64 -1.65 -11.99 10.55
CA VAL A 64 -1.84 -10.61 10.07
C VAL A 64 -0.54 -9.84 10.21
N ARG A 65 -0.03 -9.29 9.10
CA ARG A 65 1.25 -8.55 9.06
C ARG A 65 1.16 -7.17 8.45
N GLY A 66 -0.01 -6.74 8.04
CA GLY A 66 -0.21 -5.40 7.53
C GLY A 66 -1.46 -5.25 6.67
N LEU A 67 -1.54 -4.11 6.03
CA LEU A 67 -2.63 -3.74 5.14
C LEU A 67 -2.05 -3.19 3.85
N ILE A 68 -2.64 -3.59 2.73
CA ILE A 68 -2.38 -2.99 1.42
C ILE A 68 -3.71 -2.59 0.81
N GLN A 69 -3.76 -1.43 0.20
CA GLN A 69 -4.99 -0.88 -0.37
C GLN A 69 -4.74 -0.21 -1.71
N TYR A 70 -5.83 -0.02 -2.45
CA TYR A 70 -5.83 0.82 -3.64
C TYR A 70 -7.14 1.58 -3.78
N THR A 71 -7.06 2.71 -4.47
CA THR A 71 -8.19 3.47 -5.00
C THR A 71 -8.09 3.52 -6.52
N GLU A 72 -9.21 3.65 -7.21
CA GLU A 72 -9.26 3.70 -8.67
C GLU A 72 -9.77 5.06 -9.14
N GLU A 73 -9.03 5.70 -10.05
CA GLU A 73 -9.59 6.74 -10.90
C GLU A 73 -10.31 6.05 -12.05
N THR A 74 -11.62 6.27 -12.14
CA THR A 74 -12.49 5.57 -13.09
C THR A 74 -12.84 6.38 -14.32
N GLU A 75 -12.48 7.67 -14.36
CA GLU A 75 -12.65 8.47 -15.56
C GLU A 75 -11.82 7.86 -16.70
N PRO A 76 -12.45 7.44 -17.81
CA PRO A 76 -11.76 6.66 -18.84
C PRO A 76 -10.49 7.31 -19.39
N GLU A 77 -10.46 8.64 -19.48
CA GLU A 77 -9.31 9.39 -20.03
C GLU A 77 -8.12 9.46 -19.05
N TYR A 78 -8.36 9.23 -17.75
CA TYR A 78 -7.36 9.36 -16.68
C TYR A 78 -7.22 8.09 -15.84
N ARG A 79 -7.78 7.00 -16.29
CA ARG A 79 -7.90 5.75 -15.54
C ARG A 79 -6.56 5.23 -15.05
N HIS A 80 -6.45 5.04 -13.73
CA HIS A 80 -5.30 4.43 -13.06
C HIS A 80 -5.72 3.93 -11.67
N ALA A 81 -4.83 3.21 -11.00
CA ALA A 81 -5.01 2.89 -9.58
C ALA A 81 -3.84 3.43 -8.76
N THR A 82 -4.15 3.89 -7.55
CA THR A 82 -3.17 4.36 -6.57
C THR A 82 -3.10 3.38 -5.42
N LEU A 83 -1.89 2.93 -5.08
CA LEU A 83 -1.63 1.94 -4.03
C LEU A 83 -1.07 2.61 -2.78
N ASP A 84 -1.31 1.96 -1.65
CA ASP A 84 -0.69 2.30 -0.37
C ASP A 84 -0.55 1.05 0.51
N ILE A 85 0.46 1.00 1.39
CA ILE A 85 0.79 -0.17 2.19
C ILE A 85 1.44 0.20 3.51
N PHE A 86 1.05 -0.50 4.59
CA PHE A 86 1.87 -0.58 5.79
C PHE A 86 2.06 -2.04 6.22
N LEU A 87 3.19 -2.31 6.86
CA LEU A 87 3.56 -3.62 7.36
C LEU A 87 4.04 -3.56 8.81
N ASP A 88 3.78 -4.64 9.54
CA ASP A 88 4.33 -4.85 10.87
C ASP A 88 5.86 -4.73 10.81
N PRO A 89 6.49 -3.89 11.66
CA PRO A 89 7.95 -3.82 11.75
C PRO A 89 8.63 -5.17 11.93
N ALA A 90 7.94 -6.15 12.51
CA ALA A 90 8.46 -7.52 12.67
C ALA A 90 8.81 -8.22 11.35
N VAL A 91 8.22 -7.78 10.23
CA VAL A 91 8.51 -8.35 8.90
C VAL A 91 9.29 -7.39 8.00
N HIS A 92 9.70 -6.22 8.49
CA HIS A 92 10.54 -5.30 7.74
C HIS A 92 11.89 -5.97 7.39
N GLY A 93 12.44 -5.65 6.22
CA GLY A 93 13.71 -6.22 5.73
C GLY A 93 13.62 -7.67 5.24
N ARG A 94 12.43 -8.28 5.23
CA ARG A 94 12.21 -9.66 4.77
C ARG A 94 11.62 -9.73 3.35
N HIS A 95 11.64 -8.64 2.61
CA HIS A 95 11.08 -8.51 1.26
C HIS A 95 9.56 -8.76 1.16
N ILE A 96 8.84 -8.74 2.28
CA ILE A 96 7.39 -8.93 2.33
C ILE A 96 6.65 -7.79 1.60
N GLY A 97 7.12 -6.55 1.74
CA GLY A 97 6.55 -5.40 1.04
C GLY A 97 6.63 -5.53 -0.48
N ARG A 98 7.75 -6.00 -0.99
CA ARG A 98 7.95 -6.24 -2.44
C ARG A 98 6.98 -7.28 -2.96
N ASP A 99 6.82 -8.38 -2.22
CA ASP A 99 5.93 -9.48 -2.60
C ASP A 99 4.46 -9.03 -2.57
N ALA A 100 4.05 -8.30 -1.53
CA ALA A 100 2.68 -7.78 -1.42
C ALA A 100 2.36 -6.79 -2.55
N LEU A 101 3.27 -5.84 -2.82
CA LEU A 101 3.11 -4.86 -3.89
C LEU A 101 3.08 -5.50 -5.27
N TYR A 102 3.99 -6.41 -5.54
CA TYR A 102 4.00 -7.15 -6.81
C TYR A 102 2.70 -7.93 -7.00
N THR A 103 2.23 -8.60 -5.95
CA THR A 103 1.01 -9.41 -6.00
C THR A 103 -0.22 -8.55 -6.33
N LEU A 104 -0.38 -7.41 -5.66
CA LEU A 104 -1.48 -6.50 -5.94
C LEU A 104 -1.31 -5.82 -7.29
N ALA A 105 -0.12 -5.33 -7.62
CA ALA A 105 0.15 -4.67 -8.90
C ALA A 105 -0.16 -5.60 -10.09
N ARG A 106 0.27 -6.85 -10.02
CA ARG A 106 -0.04 -7.86 -11.04
C ARG A 106 -1.56 -8.00 -11.22
N HIS A 107 -2.31 -8.15 -10.13
CA HIS A 107 -3.78 -8.24 -10.18
C HIS A 107 -4.41 -7.01 -10.84
N LEU A 108 -3.99 -5.82 -10.45
CA LEU A 108 -4.52 -4.57 -11.00
C LEU A 108 -4.22 -4.41 -12.49
N LEU A 109 -3.03 -4.80 -12.92
CA LEU A 109 -2.61 -4.67 -14.32
C LEU A 109 -3.21 -5.77 -15.23
N THR A 110 -3.32 -7.01 -14.75
CA THR A 110 -3.76 -8.14 -15.60
C THR A 110 -5.25 -8.42 -15.52
N GLU A 111 -5.83 -8.39 -14.33
CA GLU A 111 -7.24 -8.77 -14.12
C GLU A 111 -8.17 -7.56 -14.09
N ARG A 112 -7.73 -6.46 -13.45
CA ARG A 112 -8.48 -5.20 -13.44
C ARG A 112 -8.24 -4.35 -14.69
N GLY A 113 -7.21 -4.66 -15.48
CA GLY A 113 -6.91 -4.03 -16.78
C GLY A 113 -6.43 -2.59 -16.69
N HIS A 114 -5.80 -2.20 -15.58
CA HIS A 114 -5.12 -0.90 -15.51
C HIS A 114 -3.86 -0.91 -16.37
N HIS A 115 -3.55 0.23 -17.01
CA HIS A 115 -2.31 0.41 -17.75
C HIS A 115 -1.25 1.13 -16.94
N ARG A 116 -1.67 1.78 -15.83
CA ARG A 116 -0.80 2.61 -14.99
C ARG A 116 -1.22 2.51 -13.53
N LEU A 117 -0.24 2.37 -12.64
CA LEU A 117 -0.40 2.43 -11.19
C LEU A 117 0.44 3.58 -10.64
N THR A 118 0.00 4.18 -9.54
CA THR A 118 0.75 5.22 -8.82
C THR A 118 0.92 4.86 -7.35
N ILE A 119 1.96 5.41 -6.74
CA ILE A 119 2.22 5.36 -5.31
C ILE A 119 3.01 6.63 -4.92
N ASP A 120 2.79 7.16 -3.73
CA ASP A 120 3.32 8.47 -3.34
C ASP A 120 3.88 8.47 -1.90
N PRO A 121 4.99 7.76 -1.65
CA PRO A 121 5.64 7.77 -0.35
C PRO A 121 6.13 9.16 0.03
N ALA A 122 6.32 9.40 1.33
CA ALA A 122 7.07 10.57 1.78
C ALA A 122 8.44 10.59 1.11
N ALA A 123 8.89 11.75 0.65
CA ALA A 123 10.10 11.89 -0.16
C ALA A 123 11.38 11.42 0.57
N ASP A 124 11.37 11.42 1.90
CA ASP A 124 12.46 10.95 2.75
C ASP A 124 12.35 9.46 3.16
N ASN A 125 11.30 8.77 2.71
CA ASN A 125 11.10 7.36 3.05
C ASN A 125 11.88 6.45 2.08
N GLU A 126 13.20 6.43 2.22
CA GLU A 126 14.11 5.69 1.33
C GLU A 126 13.83 4.19 1.30
N ALA A 127 13.42 3.60 2.45
CA ALA A 127 13.10 2.18 2.53
C ALA A 127 11.89 1.82 1.66
N ALA A 128 10.81 2.61 1.73
CA ALA A 128 9.63 2.43 0.89
C ALA A 128 9.96 2.66 -0.59
N ILE A 129 10.66 3.74 -0.90
CA ILE A 129 11.06 4.08 -2.28
C ILE A 129 11.90 2.96 -2.90
N GLY A 130 12.86 2.42 -2.16
CA GLY A 130 13.67 1.28 -2.62
C GLY A 130 12.84 0.01 -2.85
N CYS A 131 11.87 -0.25 -1.97
CA CYS A 131 10.92 -1.34 -2.11
C CYS A 131 10.09 -1.19 -3.41
N TYR A 132 9.57 0.00 -3.69
CA TYR A 132 8.73 0.27 -4.86
C TYR A 132 9.54 0.20 -6.17
N ARG A 133 10.75 0.72 -6.17
CA ARG A 133 11.68 0.58 -7.30
C ARG A 133 11.97 -0.88 -7.66
N ALA A 134 12.10 -1.75 -6.66
CA ALA A 134 12.34 -3.18 -6.88
C ALA A 134 11.18 -3.88 -7.60
N VAL A 135 9.96 -3.35 -7.51
CA VAL A 135 8.76 -3.85 -8.22
C VAL A 135 8.60 -3.23 -9.60
N GLY A 136 9.36 -2.17 -9.90
CA GLY A 136 9.36 -1.51 -11.20
C GLY A 136 8.84 -0.07 -11.20
N PHE A 137 8.38 0.45 -10.05
CA PHE A 137 7.97 1.85 -9.96
C PHE A 137 9.13 2.80 -10.25
N ARG A 138 8.85 3.87 -10.97
CA ARG A 138 9.79 4.91 -11.34
C ARG A 138 9.39 6.24 -10.76
N THR A 139 10.36 7.09 -10.49
CA THR A 139 10.12 8.46 -10.04
C THR A 139 9.49 9.28 -11.14
N VAL A 140 8.36 9.92 -10.83
CA VAL A 140 7.74 10.95 -11.68
C VAL A 140 8.22 12.33 -11.25
N GLY A 141 8.16 12.65 -9.96
CA GLY A 141 8.60 13.93 -9.45
C GLY A 141 8.25 14.15 -7.98
N ILE A 142 8.72 15.25 -7.45
CA ILE A 142 8.46 15.69 -6.08
C ILE A 142 7.11 16.42 -6.02
N LEU A 143 6.29 16.01 -5.06
CA LEU A 143 5.08 16.70 -4.64
C LEU A 143 5.45 17.57 -3.45
N ARG A 144 5.60 18.87 -3.67
CA ARG A 144 6.06 19.80 -2.63
C ARG A 144 4.96 20.10 -1.63
N GLU A 145 5.31 20.10 -0.33
CA GLU A 145 4.36 20.35 0.77
C GLU A 145 3.06 19.55 0.59
N TYR A 146 3.22 18.26 0.34
CA TYR A 146 2.15 17.38 -0.13
C TYR A 146 1.26 16.88 1.00
N GLU A 147 1.86 16.53 2.13
CA GLU A 147 1.17 15.92 3.25
C GLU A 147 1.53 16.62 4.55
N HIS A 148 0.52 16.80 5.41
CA HIS A 148 0.73 17.42 6.73
C HIS A 148 1.59 16.51 7.61
N ASP A 149 2.52 17.12 8.35
CA ASP A 149 3.32 16.38 9.34
C ASP A 149 2.40 15.78 10.41
N ILE A 150 2.67 14.54 10.78
CA ILE A 150 1.87 13.83 11.78
C ILE A 150 2.07 14.47 13.15
N ASP A 151 3.32 14.75 13.50
CA ASP A 151 3.71 15.35 14.80
C ASP A 151 4.24 16.77 14.59
N GLY A 152 3.37 17.69 14.23
CA GLY A 152 3.80 19.09 14.08
C GLY A 152 2.92 19.91 13.14
N PRO A 153 3.18 21.22 13.03
CA PRO A 153 2.35 22.13 12.25
C PRO A 153 2.76 22.23 10.75
N GLY A 154 3.80 21.52 10.34
CA GLY A 154 4.40 21.66 9.01
C GLY A 154 3.81 20.72 7.97
N TRP A 155 4.46 20.73 6.82
CA TRP A 155 4.16 19.90 5.67
C TRP A 155 5.44 19.25 5.17
N HIS A 156 5.34 18.05 4.64
CA HIS A 156 6.47 17.38 4.02
C HIS A 156 6.20 17.02 2.57
N ASP A 157 7.28 16.85 1.83
CA ASP A 157 7.21 16.50 0.42
C ASP A 157 6.88 15.00 0.24
N GLY A 158 6.11 14.70 -0.80
CA GLY A 158 5.92 13.36 -1.32
C GLY A 158 6.76 13.11 -2.56
N LEU A 159 6.99 11.86 -2.87
CA LEU A 159 7.58 11.42 -4.13
C LEU A 159 6.53 10.68 -4.94
N LEU A 160 6.04 11.28 -6.02
CA LEU A 160 5.16 10.58 -6.93
C LEU A 160 5.97 9.57 -7.74
N MET A 161 5.54 8.32 -7.67
CA MET A 161 6.09 7.21 -8.47
C MET A 161 4.98 6.57 -9.27
N ASP A 162 5.31 6.04 -10.44
CA ASP A 162 4.35 5.29 -11.25
C ASP A 162 4.96 4.01 -11.83
N LEU A 163 4.06 3.13 -12.28
CA LEU A 163 4.38 1.86 -12.89
C LEU A 163 3.44 1.64 -14.08
N LEU A 164 4.01 1.49 -15.26
CA LEU A 164 3.26 1.07 -16.45
C LEU A 164 3.22 -0.46 -16.53
N ALA A 165 2.17 -0.98 -17.18
CA ALA A 165 1.91 -2.42 -17.20
C ALA A 165 3.11 -3.26 -17.67
N HIS A 166 3.86 -2.77 -18.67
CA HIS A 166 5.02 -3.47 -19.21
C HIS A 166 6.31 -3.34 -18.37
N GLU A 167 6.27 -2.55 -17.30
CA GLU A 167 7.43 -2.28 -16.43
C GLU A 167 7.44 -3.13 -15.17
N LEU A 168 6.37 -3.90 -14.92
CA LEU A 168 6.26 -4.72 -13.71
C LEU A 168 7.40 -5.75 -13.66
N VAL A 169 8.14 -5.73 -12.56
CA VAL A 169 9.27 -6.63 -12.30
C VAL A 169 8.90 -7.55 -11.13
N GLN A 170 9.00 -8.85 -11.37
CA GLN A 170 8.88 -9.83 -10.28
C GLN A 170 10.13 -9.73 -9.39
N PRO A 171 9.98 -9.37 -8.12
CA PRO A 171 11.12 -9.29 -7.23
C PRO A 171 11.68 -10.68 -6.94
N THR A 172 13.01 -10.74 -6.89
CA THR A 172 13.76 -11.97 -6.52
C THR A 172 13.97 -12.04 -5.03
#